data_0f44968add4f326be91a5a5a4d5120c1
#
_entry.id   0f44968add4f326be91a5a5a4d5120c1
#
_cell.length_a   1.000
_cell.length_b   1.000
_cell.length_c   1.000
_cell.angle_alpha   90.00
_cell.angle_beta   90.00
_cell.angle_gamma   90.00
#
_symmetry.space_group_name_H-M   'P 1'
#
loop_
_entity.id
_entity.type
_entity.pdbx_description
1 polymer ?
#
loop_
_entity_poly.entity_id
_entity_poly.type
_entity_poly.pdbx_seq_one_letter_code
_entity_poly.pdbx_strand_id
1 'polypeptide(L)'
;MGKFQVPFSWKFATDSEGRRVVQYYIVGEPQWILQATRHSIRYALNFKMRLSTILSCLFIPVALASPAGGKHLKDRRKCTEENAIQRKEWSSMNHWERKSYIKAVKCLMHKPSLYSPGTVPASASYYDDFAISHANVSLSIHFSGTFLGWHRHFLHLMEEALHKECGYPHYLGLPYWNWPHYTDRPLEESTLFDGSETSLGSNGAFIPNRDPPLLSVEGAWRLNGELSPGTILPLGTGGGCLVRGPFSDTTVFLDTFSPRLPDDWTEARPQCRRRDLNDKLLRLYNHQTRVDNIMRAPDIVHFQYRMDPTHGRGHASVGGHMGNFFVSPLDPVFWLHHGQIDRLWAVWQAEDEKRRFQYNGTSTTGNPVGVTPEVDDETVLTFHPVGGEITLRESVVYMSGRYCYIYV
;
A
#
# COMPACT_ATOMS: atom_id res chain seq x y z
N MET A 1 8.31 38.83 -9.42
CA MET A 1 7.13 38.32 -8.71
C MET A 1 5.91 38.67 -9.56
N GLY A 2 5.49 37.79 -10.42
CA GLY A 2 4.33 37.96 -11.28
C GLY A 2 3.48 36.68 -11.21
N LYS A 3 2.30 36.78 -10.64
CA LYS A 3 1.30 35.72 -10.65
C LYS A 3 0.78 35.56 -12.07
N PHE A 4 1.08 34.46 -12.73
CA PHE A 4 0.41 34.06 -13.95
C PHE A 4 -0.93 33.39 -13.60
N GLN A 5 -2.01 34.08 -13.84
CA GLN A 5 -3.37 33.53 -13.84
C GLN A 5 -3.68 33.13 -15.30
N VAL A 6 -3.89 31.83 -15.52
CA VAL A 6 -4.41 31.32 -16.80
C VAL A 6 -5.91 31.40 -16.75
N PRO A 7 -6.61 32.06 -17.64
CA PRO A 7 -8.06 32.13 -17.64
C PRO A 7 -8.65 30.83 -18.20
N PHE A 8 -9.39 30.10 -17.38
CA PHE A 8 -10.22 28.98 -17.80
C PHE A 8 -11.65 29.47 -18.05
N SER A 9 -12.25 29.11 -19.14
CA SER A 9 -13.68 29.29 -19.38
C SER A 9 -14.37 27.96 -19.66
N TRP A 10 -15.56 27.79 -19.09
CA TRP A 10 -16.37 26.59 -19.17
C TRP A 10 -17.54 26.83 -20.12
N LYS A 11 -17.86 25.85 -20.98
CA LYS A 11 -19.15 25.80 -21.67
C LYS A 11 -19.75 24.42 -21.57
N PHE A 12 -21.04 24.36 -21.27
CA PHE A 12 -21.83 23.14 -21.35
C PHE A 12 -22.24 22.93 -22.81
N ALA A 13 -22.00 21.75 -23.33
CA ALA A 13 -22.51 21.29 -24.63
C ALA A 13 -23.34 20.02 -24.42
N THR A 14 -24.20 19.71 -25.37
CA THR A 14 -24.96 18.47 -25.40
C THR A 14 -24.39 17.61 -26.50
N ASP A 15 -24.11 16.32 -26.22
CA ASP A 15 -23.67 15.38 -27.25
C ASP A 15 -24.83 14.97 -28.19
N SER A 16 -24.53 14.16 -29.21
CA SER A 16 -25.51 13.67 -30.16
C SER A 16 -26.58 12.76 -29.57
N GLU A 17 -26.45 12.35 -28.31
CA GLU A 17 -27.39 11.54 -27.56
C GLU A 17 -28.17 12.33 -26.49
N GLY A 18 -28.03 13.66 -26.48
CA GLY A 18 -28.73 14.54 -25.54
C GLY A 18 -28.16 14.64 -24.14
N ARG A 19 -26.94 14.13 -23.88
CA ARG A 19 -26.25 14.17 -22.59
C ARG A 19 -25.45 15.46 -22.43
N ARG A 20 -25.50 16.08 -21.26
CA ARG A 20 -24.66 17.25 -20.95
C ARG A 20 -23.21 16.83 -20.81
N VAL A 21 -22.33 17.39 -21.65
CA VAL A 21 -20.86 17.20 -21.58
C VAL A 21 -20.19 18.55 -21.33
N VAL A 22 -19.11 18.52 -20.56
CA VAL A 22 -18.29 19.71 -20.30
C VAL A 22 -17.14 19.71 -21.30
N GLN A 23 -17.05 20.75 -22.10
CA GLN A 23 -16.01 20.91 -23.11
C GLN A 23 -14.99 21.93 -22.60
N TYR A 24 -13.72 21.56 -22.54
CA TYR A 24 -12.62 22.42 -22.11
C TYR A 24 -11.96 23.09 -23.30
N TYR A 25 -11.77 24.40 -23.23
CA TYR A 25 -10.96 25.13 -24.19
C TYR A 25 -9.76 25.76 -23.48
N ILE A 26 -8.56 25.45 -23.96
CA ILE A 26 -7.35 26.20 -23.60
C ILE A 26 -7.28 27.38 -24.54
N VAL A 27 -7.43 28.59 -24.02
CA VAL A 27 -7.30 29.81 -24.79
C VAL A 27 -5.84 30.28 -24.73
N GLY A 28 -5.08 29.99 -25.78
CA GLY A 28 -3.71 30.50 -25.97
C GLY A 28 -2.68 29.39 -26.18
N GLU A 29 -2.22 29.20 -27.40
CA GLU A 29 -1.07 28.36 -27.70
C GLU A 29 0.24 29.04 -27.26
N PRO A 30 1.08 28.43 -26.42
CA PRO A 30 2.42 28.92 -26.18
C PRO A 30 3.33 28.56 -27.38
N GLN A 31 3.96 29.56 -27.99
CA GLN A 31 4.84 29.41 -29.18
C GLN A 31 6.02 28.41 -29.05
N TRP A 32 6.31 27.90 -27.87
CA TRP A 32 7.40 26.93 -27.66
C TRP A 32 7.03 25.46 -27.97
N ILE A 33 5.74 25.11 -28.15
CA ILE A 33 5.33 23.76 -28.54
C ILE A 33 5.66 23.46 -30.02
N LEU A 34 5.80 24.45 -30.86
CA LEU A 34 6.12 24.29 -32.30
C LEU A 34 7.59 23.99 -32.60
N GLN A 35 8.50 24.16 -31.64
CA GLN A 35 9.93 23.83 -31.85
C GLN A 35 10.28 22.38 -31.56
N ALA A 36 9.50 21.67 -30.72
CA ALA A 36 9.77 20.26 -30.35
C ALA A 36 9.35 19.25 -31.46
N THR A 37 8.39 19.63 -32.32
CA THR A 37 7.88 18.72 -33.37
C THR A 37 8.71 18.71 -34.65
N ARG A 38 9.59 19.69 -34.88
CA ARG A 38 10.45 19.76 -36.10
C ARG A 38 11.78 18.98 -35.99
N HIS A 39 12.23 18.58 -34.83
CA HIS A 39 13.49 17.84 -34.64
C HIS A 39 13.37 16.32 -34.65
N SER A 40 12.17 15.78 -34.51
CA SER A 40 11.96 14.32 -34.44
C SER A 40 11.77 13.63 -35.80
N ILE A 41 11.68 14.36 -36.91
CA ILE A 41 11.40 13.78 -38.24
C ILE A 41 12.68 13.60 -39.11
N ARG A 42 13.85 14.00 -38.66
CA ARG A 42 15.09 13.94 -39.49
C ARG A 42 16.01 12.73 -39.24
N TYR A 43 15.67 11.78 -38.36
CA TYR A 43 16.53 10.61 -38.09
C TYR A 43 16.01 9.26 -38.60
N ALA A 44 14.96 9.23 -39.40
CA ALA A 44 14.35 7.99 -39.88
C ALA A 44 14.65 7.62 -41.34
N LEU A 45 15.56 8.29 -42.02
CA LEU A 45 15.87 7.98 -43.44
C LEU A 45 17.36 8.04 -43.68
N ASN A 46 18.09 6.96 -43.31
CA ASN A 46 19.34 6.54 -44.01
C ASN A 46 19.91 5.28 -43.37
N PHE A 47 19.35 4.12 -43.73
CA PHE A 47 20.09 2.87 -43.71
C PHE A 47 19.53 1.99 -44.83
N LYS A 48 20.11 2.13 -46.03
CA LYS A 48 19.94 1.19 -47.14
C LYS A 48 21.30 0.64 -47.56
N MET A 49 21.42 -0.64 -47.34
CA MET A 49 22.22 -1.65 -48.09
C MET A 49 23.67 -1.35 -48.50
N ARG A 50 24.55 -2.27 -48.13
CA ARG A 50 25.43 -2.96 -49.10
C ARG A 50 25.69 -4.39 -48.62
N LEU A 51 25.31 -5.33 -49.48
CA LEU A 51 25.71 -6.74 -49.49
C LEU A 51 27.08 -6.89 -50.16
N SER A 52 27.76 -7.98 -49.82
CA SER A 52 28.88 -8.65 -50.49
C SER A 52 30.24 -8.51 -49.84
N THR A 53 30.75 -9.52 -49.18
CA THR A 53 31.77 -10.42 -49.81
C THR A 53 32.06 -11.63 -48.87
N ILE A 54 32.11 -12.77 -49.46
CA ILE A 54 32.43 -14.10 -48.93
C ILE A 54 33.90 -14.15 -48.51
N LEU A 55 34.21 -14.71 -47.33
CA LEU A 55 35.48 -15.43 -47.16
C LEU A 55 35.31 -16.56 -46.13
N SER A 56 35.53 -17.76 -46.64
CA SER A 56 35.57 -19.00 -45.88
C SER A 56 36.79 -19.03 -44.96
N CYS A 57 36.63 -19.42 -43.68
CA CYS A 57 37.69 -20.04 -42.89
C CYS A 57 37.15 -20.82 -41.69
N LEU A 58 37.40 -22.11 -41.75
CA LEU A 58 37.71 -23.07 -40.66
C LEU A 58 36.80 -23.15 -39.45
N PHE A 59 36.01 -24.23 -39.41
CA PHE A 59 35.32 -24.74 -38.21
C PHE A 59 36.35 -25.27 -37.19
N ILE A 60 36.41 -24.63 -36.02
CA ILE A 60 36.90 -25.23 -34.79
C ILE A 60 35.65 -25.40 -33.89
N PRO A 61 35.32 -26.61 -33.43
CA PRO A 61 34.23 -26.80 -32.52
C PRO A 61 34.67 -26.30 -31.11
N VAL A 62 34.35 -25.08 -30.76
CA VAL A 62 34.36 -24.64 -29.36
C VAL A 62 33.11 -25.24 -28.73
N ALA A 63 33.31 -26.19 -27.84
CA ALA A 63 32.28 -26.70 -26.96
C ALA A 63 31.84 -25.52 -26.04
N LEU A 64 30.76 -24.86 -26.40
CA LEU A 64 30.06 -23.96 -25.52
C LEU A 64 29.44 -24.79 -24.39
N ALA A 65 30.12 -24.82 -23.25
CA ALA A 65 29.51 -25.23 -22.00
C ALA A 65 28.30 -24.33 -21.79
N SER A 66 27.09 -24.87 -21.96
CA SER A 66 25.85 -24.25 -21.54
C SER A 66 25.97 -23.91 -20.07
N PRO A 67 25.65 -22.67 -19.63
CA PRO A 67 25.52 -22.40 -18.22
C PRO A 67 24.43 -23.34 -17.69
N ALA A 68 24.76 -24.07 -16.64
CA ALA A 68 23.86 -24.97 -15.95
C ALA A 68 22.56 -24.23 -15.68
N GLY A 69 21.52 -24.57 -16.41
CA GLY A 69 20.19 -24.05 -16.28
C GLY A 69 19.71 -24.26 -14.84
N GLY A 70 19.29 -23.18 -14.21
CA GLY A 70 18.83 -23.17 -12.84
C GLY A 70 17.75 -24.21 -12.59
N LYS A 71 18.10 -25.19 -11.75
CA LYS A 71 17.15 -26.11 -11.13
C LYS A 71 16.34 -25.36 -10.06
N HIS A 72 15.46 -24.44 -10.45
CA HIS A 72 14.57 -23.75 -9.51
C HIS A 72 13.11 -23.70 -9.94
N LEU A 73 12.64 -24.66 -10.74
CA LEU A 73 11.23 -24.71 -11.15
C LEU A 73 10.64 -26.13 -11.07
N LYS A 74 10.95 -26.88 -10.01
CA LYS A 74 10.27 -28.16 -9.75
C LYS A 74 10.12 -28.35 -8.24
N ASP A 75 9.13 -27.78 -7.66
CA ASP A 75 8.24 -28.28 -6.62
C ASP A 75 7.30 -27.14 -6.15
N ARG A 76 6.51 -26.59 -7.06
CA ARG A 76 5.31 -25.83 -6.64
C ARG A 76 4.27 -26.89 -6.27
N ARG A 77 4.35 -27.41 -5.05
CA ARG A 77 3.25 -28.16 -4.47
C ARG A 77 1.99 -27.35 -4.66
N LYS A 78 0.93 -27.99 -5.10
CA LYS A 78 -0.38 -27.33 -5.17
C LYS A 78 -0.68 -26.74 -3.80
N CYS A 79 -1.02 -25.47 -3.73
CA CYS A 79 -1.45 -24.86 -2.47
C CYS A 79 -2.73 -25.51 -2.00
N THR A 80 -2.72 -26.03 -0.77
CA THR A 80 -3.86 -26.65 -0.07
C THR A 80 -3.94 -26.05 1.32
N GLU A 81 -5.06 -26.22 2.00
CA GLU A 81 -5.23 -25.76 3.39
C GLU A 81 -4.21 -26.37 4.34
N GLU A 82 -3.82 -27.64 4.10
CA GLU A 82 -2.86 -28.37 4.96
C GLU A 82 -1.43 -27.84 4.84
N ASN A 83 -1.06 -27.25 3.71
CA ASN A 83 0.29 -26.73 3.48
C ASN A 83 0.37 -25.19 3.43
N ALA A 84 -0.78 -24.53 3.59
CA ALA A 84 -0.86 -23.07 3.60
C ALA A 84 -0.30 -22.48 4.91
N ILE A 85 0.33 -21.31 4.80
CA ILE A 85 0.73 -20.51 5.94
C ILE A 85 -0.52 -20.05 6.69
N GLN A 86 -0.52 -20.14 8.03
CA GLN A 86 -1.66 -19.74 8.84
C GLN A 86 -1.51 -18.31 9.34
N ARG A 87 -2.39 -17.41 8.91
CA ARG A 87 -2.54 -16.06 9.41
C ARG A 87 -3.61 -16.01 10.49
N LYS A 88 -3.19 -15.79 11.74
CA LYS A 88 -4.05 -15.85 12.93
C LYS A 88 -4.58 -14.47 13.34
N GLU A 89 -5.77 -14.47 13.93
CA GLU A 89 -6.27 -13.30 14.64
C GLU A 89 -5.40 -13.02 15.87
N TRP A 90 -5.07 -11.72 16.12
CA TRP A 90 -4.12 -11.35 17.17
C TRP A 90 -4.52 -11.87 18.56
N SER A 91 -5.78 -11.73 18.95
CA SER A 91 -6.24 -12.17 20.29
C SER A 91 -6.27 -13.69 20.44
N SER A 92 -6.33 -14.44 19.33
CA SER A 92 -6.26 -15.91 19.32
C SER A 92 -4.84 -16.46 19.40
N MET A 93 -3.83 -15.62 19.12
CA MET A 93 -2.43 -16.03 19.24
C MET A 93 -2.05 -16.22 20.71
N ASN A 94 -1.30 -17.28 20.99
CA ASN A 94 -0.76 -17.49 22.31
C ASN A 94 0.44 -16.56 22.60
N HIS A 95 0.90 -16.53 23.86
CA HIS A 95 1.98 -15.65 24.32
C HIS A 95 3.27 -15.81 23.49
N TRP A 96 3.68 -17.05 23.19
CA TRP A 96 4.87 -17.34 22.42
C TRP A 96 4.76 -16.86 20.96
N GLU A 97 3.61 -17.07 20.32
CA GLU A 97 3.36 -16.62 18.94
C GLU A 97 3.45 -15.10 18.82
N ARG A 98 2.81 -14.36 19.74
CA ARG A 98 2.90 -12.90 19.79
C ARG A 98 4.32 -12.42 20.01
N LYS A 99 5.04 -13.01 20.97
CA LYS A 99 6.46 -12.66 21.20
C LYS A 99 7.34 -12.98 20.00
N SER A 100 7.11 -14.10 19.32
CA SER A 100 7.84 -14.45 18.09
C SER A 100 7.64 -13.40 16.99
N TYR A 101 6.40 -12.96 16.77
CA TYR A 101 6.10 -11.89 15.82
C TYR A 101 6.77 -10.56 16.22
N ILE A 102 6.59 -10.11 17.45
CA ILE A 102 7.19 -8.87 17.98
C ILE A 102 8.70 -8.91 17.83
N LYS A 103 9.34 -10.03 18.21
CA LYS A 103 10.79 -10.21 18.07
C LYS A 103 11.25 -10.10 16.63
N ALA A 104 10.52 -10.69 15.68
CA ALA A 104 10.86 -10.64 14.26
C ALA A 104 10.68 -9.22 13.68
N VAL A 105 9.63 -8.50 14.05
CA VAL A 105 9.46 -7.10 13.65
C VAL A 105 10.56 -6.22 14.23
N LYS A 106 10.91 -6.34 15.53
CA LYS A 106 12.04 -5.60 16.13
C LYS A 106 13.38 -5.99 15.47
N CYS A 107 13.57 -7.25 15.11
CA CYS A 107 14.76 -7.67 14.36
C CYS A 107 14.86 -6.91 13.03
N LEU A 108 13.77 -6.80 12.27
CA LEU A 108 13.76 -6.11 10.98
C LEU A 108 14.04 -4.60 11.15
N MET A 109 13.62 -3.99 12.25
CA MET A 109 13.95 -2.61 12.63
C MET A 109 15.44 -2.40 12.95
N HIS A 110 16.22 -3.49 13.17
CA HIS A 110 17.67 -3.45 13.41
C HIS A 110 18.49 -3.97 12.22
N LYS A 111 17.85 -4.48 11.17
CA LYS A 111 18.52 -4.85 9.91
C LYS A 111 18.88 -3.60 9.12
N PRO A 112 20.04 -3.56 8.45
CA PRO A 112 20.38 -2.44 7.57
C PRO A 112 19.32 -2.22 6.49
N SER A 113 19.11 -0.97 6.12
CA SER A 113 18.33 -0.61 4.94
C SER A 113 18.86 -1.30 3.68
N LEU A 114 17.98 -1.59 2.74
CA LEU A 114 18.29 -2.09 1.40
C LEU A 114 18.83 -0.98 0.47
N TYR A 115 18.64 0.27 0.83
CA TYR A 115 19.27 1.39 0.13
C TYR A 115 20.76 1.48 0.43
N SER A 116 21.55 1.95 -0.53
CA SER A 116 22.94 2.31 -0.27
C SER A 116 23.02 3.40 0.79
N PRO A 117 24.00 3.34 1.73
CA PRO A 117 24.13 4.33 2.78
C PRO A 117 24.11 5.76 2.26
N GLY A 118 23.29 6.62 2.84
CA GLY A 118 23.19 8.05 2.50
C GLY A 118 22.30 8.37 1.27
N THR A 119 21.75 7.39 0.55
CA THR A 119 20.87 7.67 -0.60
C THR A 119 19.45 8.06 -0.17
N VAL A 120 18.97 7.53 0.94
CA VAL A 120 17.67 7.83 1.54
C VAL A 120 17.87 7.98 3.05
N PRO A 121 18.19 9.18 3.56
CA PRO A 121 18.57 9.37 4.96
C PRO A 121 17.51 8.91 5.97
N ALA A 122 16.22 9.00 5.64
CA ALA A 122 15.13 8.54 6.49
C ALA A 122 14.99 7.00 6.53
N SER A 123 15.69 6.26 5.68
CA SER A 123 15.69 4.80 5.70
C SER A 123 16.85 4.26 6.54
N ALA A 124 16.63 4.22 7.86
CA ALA A 124 17.65 3.74 8.81
C ALA A 124 17.69 2.21 8.96
N SER A 125 16.63 1.52 8.53
CA SER A 125 16.48 0.07 8.67
C SER A 125 15.68 -0.55 7.53
N TYR A 126 15.76 -1.88 7.42
CA TYR A 126 14.93 -2.61 6.46
C TYR A 126 13.42 -2.44 6.76
N TYR A 127 13.05 -2.22 8.01
CA TYR A 127 11.67 -1.90 8.36
C TYR A 127 11.23 -0.53 7.82
N ASP A 128 12.10 0.48 7.86
CA ASP A 128 11.83 1.81 7.31
C ASP A 128 11.69 1.78 5.79
N ASP A 129 12.40 0.86 5.10
CA ASP A 129 12.27 0.67 3.65
C ASP A 129 10.84 0.35 3.22
N PHE A 130 10.09 -0.38 4.04
CA PHE A 130 8.65 -0.63 3.78
C PHE A 130 7.86 0.68 3.85
N ALA A 131 8.10 1.54 4.81
CA ALA A 131 7.41 2.82 4.90
C ALA A 131 7.78 3.75 3.73
N ILE A 132 9.05 3.76 3.30
CA ILE A 132 9.51 4.49 2.10
C ILE A 132 8.81 3.96 0.85
N SER A 133 8.79 2.63 0.65
CA SER A 133 8.11 2.00 -0.49
C SER A 133 6.64 2.41 -0.58
N HIS A 134 5.92 2.35 0.55
CA HIS A 134 4.52 2.76 0.62
C HIS A 134 4.32 4.25 0.35
N ALA A 135 5.13 5.12 0.98
CA ALA A 135 5.03 6.56 0.81
C ALA A 135 5.22 6.99 -0.65
N ASN A 136 6.21 6.40 -1.31
CA ASN A 136 6.57 6.72 -2.70
C ASN A 136 5.43 6.48 -3.70
N VAL A 137 4.56 5.50 -3.45
CA VAL A 137 3.46 5.13 -4.36
C VAL A 137 2.07 5.39 -3.78
N SER A 138 1.97 6.06 -2.63
CA SER A 138 0.71 6.25 -1.91
C SER A 138 -0.43 6.81 -2.76
N LEU A 139 -0.13 7.71 -3.71
CA LEU A 139 -1.12 8.31 -4.60
C LEU A 139 -1.63 7.37 -5.71
N SER A 140 -1.05 6.19 -5.86
CA SER A 140 -1.51 5.19 -6.82
C SER A 140 -2.07 3.92 -6.18
N ILE A 141 -1.96 3.77 -4.87
CA ILE A 141 -2.33 2.54 -4.15
C ILE A 141 -3.46 2.70 -3.13
N HIS A 142 -4.05 3.89 -3.01
CA HIS A 142 -5.20 4.15 -2.14
C HIS A 142 -6.38 4.69 -2.95
N PHE A 143 -7.61 4.28 -2.61
CA PHE A 143 -8.81 4.67 -3.34
C PHE A 143 -8.66 4.50 -4.86
N SER A 144 -8.04 3.40 -5.26
CA SER A 144 -7.63 3.10 -6.65
C SER A 144 -7.87 1.63 -6.98
N GLY A 145 -7.79 1.29 -8.25
CA GLY A 145 -7.94 -0.09 -8.73
C GLY A 145 -6.81 -1.02 -8.29
N THR A 146 -5.65 -0.46 -7.92
CA THR A 146 -4.47 -1.19 -7.46
C THR A 146 -4.48 -1.49 -5.95
N PHE A 147 -5.36 -0.84 -5.18
CA PHE A 147 -5.34 -0.85 -3.71
C PHE A 147 -5.21 -2.25 -3.10
N LEU A 148 -6.15 -3.14 -3.41
CA LEU A 148 -6.21 -4.46 -2.79
C LEU A 148 -5.04 -5.35 -3.22
N GLY A 149 -4.71 -5.36 -4.52
CA GLY A 149 -3.62 -6.17 -5.07
C GLY A 149 -2.26 -5.73 -4.55
N TRP A 150 -2.01 -4.42 -4.51
CA TRP A 150 -0.75 -3.88 -4.01
C TRP A 150 -0.55 -4.25 -2.53
N HIS A 151 -1.53 -4.01 -1.68
CA HIS A 151 -1.41 -4.29 -0.24
C HIS A 151 -1.31 -5.80 0.06
N ARG A 152 -1.98 -6.67 -0.70
CA ARG A 152 -1.78 -8.14 -0.60
C ARG A 152 -0.32 -8.52 -0.84
N HIS A 153 0.29 -8.00 -1.90
CA HIS A 153 1.69 -8.31 -2.19
C HIS A 153 2.63 -7.67 -1.17
N PHE A 154 2.33 -6.48 -0.71
CA PHE A 154 3.11 -5.80 0.32
C PHE A 154 3.13 -6.57 1.65
N LEU A 155 1.99 -7.14 2.06
CA LEU A 155 1.91 -8.07 3.18
C LEU A 155 2.77 -9.32 2.95
N HIS A 156 2.74 -9.90 1.74
CA HIS A 156 3.57 -11.04 1.39
C HIS A 156 5.07 -10.73 1.50
N LEU A 157 5.51 -9.57 1.02
CA LEU A 157 6.92 -9.14 1.12
C LEU A 157 7.34 -8.97 2.58
N MET A 158 6.50 -8.38 3.42
CA MET A 158 6.78 -8.27 4.86
C MET A 158 6.86 -9.65 5.52
N GLU A 159 5.92 -10.54 5.24
CA GLU A 159 5.91 -11.91 5.75
C GLU A 159 7.18 -12.67 5.35
N GLU A 160 7.58 -12.58 4.09
CA GLU A 160 8.84 -13.15 3.61
C GLU A 160 10.08 -12.56 4.30
N ALA A 161 10.12 -11.22 4.49
CA ALA A 161 11.24 -10.57 5.18
C ALA A 161 11.35 -11.05 6.64
N LEU A 162 10.24 -11.17 7.36
CA LEU A 162 10.25 -11.73 8.72
C LEU A 162 10.75 -13.17 8.76
N HIS A 163 10.32 -14.01 7.82
CA HIS A 163 10.73 -15.41 7.72
C HIS A 163 12.22 -15.54 7.37
N LYS A 164 12.66 -14.86 6.31
CA LYS A 164 14.01 -15.02 5.75
C LYS A 164 15.10 -14.34 6.60
N GLU A 165 14.80 -13.15 7.11
CA GLU A 165 15.79 -12.29 7.74
C GLU A 165 15.77 -12.36 9.26
N CYS A 166 14.63 -12.69 9.88
CA CYS A 166 14.43 -12.57 11.33
C CYS A 166 13.99 -13.85 12.03
N GLY A 167 14.00 -14.97 11.32
CA GLY A 167 13.71 -16.29 11.89
C GLY A 167 12.29 -16.43 12.44
N TYR A 168 11.32 -15.68 11.89
CA TYR A 168 9.91 -15.90 12.16
C TYR A 168 9.51 -17.29 11.67
N PRO A 169 8.76 -18.09 12.44
CA PRO A 169 8.45 -19.47 12.03
C PRO A 169 7.65 -19.52 10.74
N HIS A 170 8.11 -20.28 9.75
CA HIS A 170 7.50 -20.36 8.42
C HIS A 170 6.05 -20.81 8.36
N TYR A 171 5.54 -21.53 9.37
CA TYR A 171 4.15 -21.93 9.45
C TYR A 171 3.24 -20.86 10.04
N LEU A 172 3.80 -19.82 10.66
CA LEU A 172 3.07 -18.64 11.14
C LEU A 172 3.13 -17.54 10.08
N GLY A 173 1.98 -17.10 9.65
CA GLY A 173 1.85 -15.92 8.78
C GLY A 173 1.73 -14.62 9.58
N LEU A 174 1.59 -13.50 8.86
CA LEU A 174 1.29 -12.22 9.48
C LEU A 174 -0.03 -12.32 10.26
N PRO A 175 -0.08 -11.87 11.52
CA PRO A 175 -1.34 -11.80 12.26
C PRO A 175 -2.27 -10.75 11.65
N TYR A 176 -3.58 -10.85 11.95
CA TYR A 176 -4.54 -9.84 11.55
C TYR A 176 -5.33 -9.30 12.74
N TRP A 177 -5.89 -8.12 12.58
CA TRP A 177 -6.70 -7.43 13.57
C TRP A 177 -8.17 -7.50 13.17
N ASN A 178 -8.93 -8.44 13.79
CA ASN A 178 -10.37 -8.54 13.55
C ASN A 178 -11.11 -7.43 14.29
N TRP A 179 -11.22 -6.27 13.67
CA TRP A 179 -11.76 -5.04 14.26
C TRP A 179 -13.02 -5.23 15.12
N PRO A 180 -14.07 -5.98 14.71
CA PRO A 180 -15.27 -6.17 15.51
C PRO A 180 -15.02 -6.69 16.92
N HIS A 181 -14.01 -7.54 17.11
CA HIS A 181 -13.67 -8.08 18.44
C HIS A 181 -13.18 -7.02 19.44
N TYR A 182 -12.89 -5.80 18.95
CA TYR A 182 -12.31 -4.69 19.73
C TYR A 182 -13.26 -3.51 19.89
N THR A 183 -14.53 -3.66 19.52
CA THR A 183 -15.51 -2.57 19.56
C THR A 183 -16.33 -2.51 20.84
N ASP A 184 -16.27 -3.54 21.70
CA ASP A 184 -17.07 -3.67 22.92
C ASP A 184 -16.42 -3.05 24.16
N ARG A 185 -15.13 -2.78 24.10
CA ARG A 185 -14.32 -2.23 25.21
C ARG A 185 -13.35 -1.14 24.72
N PRO A 186 -12.69 -0.39 25.60
CA PRO A 186 -11.61 0.51 25.23
C PRO A 186 -10.45 -0.24 24.55
N LEU A 187 -9.88 0.35 23.48
CA LEU A 187 -8.75 -0.23 22.76
C LEU A 187 -7.55 -0.49 23.69
N GLU A 188 -7.32 0.40 24.65
CA GLU A 188 -6.22 0.28 25.62
C GLU A 188 -6.35 -0.92 26.59
N GLU A 189 -7.52 -1.53 26.70
CA GLU A 189 -7.74 -2.75 27.47
C GLU A 189 -7.58 -4.03 26.62
N SER A 190 -7.37 -3.88 25.32
CA SER A 190 -7.20 -5.00 24.42
C SER A 190 -5.77 -5.54 24.45
N THR A 191 -5.62 -6.84 24.18
CA THR A 191 -4.30 -7.48 24.04
C THR A 191 -3.43 -6.88 22.94
N LEU A 192 -4.01 -6.08 22.05
CA LEU A 192 -3.29 -5.39 20.99
C LEU A 192 -2.62 -4.10 21.48
N PHE A 193 -3.26 -3.38 22.44
CA PHE A 193 -2.86 -2.03 22.87
C PHE A 193 -2.66 -1.86 24.37
N ASP A 194 -2.69 -2.92 25.18
CA ASP A 194 -2.58 -2.86 26.64
C ASP A 194 -1.20 -2.44 27.17
N GLY A 195 -0.22 -2.30 26.27
CA GLY A 195 1.16 -1.94 26.60
C GLY A 195 1.96 -3.05 27.29
N SER A 196 1.44 -4.29 27.32
CA SER A 196 2.19 -5.45 27.79
C SER A 196 3.32 -5.84 26.82
N GLU A 197 4.21 -6.73 27.27
CA GLU A 197 5.30 -7.25 26.45
C GLU A 197 4.84 -8.11 25.25
N THR A 198 3.56 -8.48 25.22
CA THR A 198 2.92 -9.24 24.15
C THR A 198 1.86 -8.43 23.42
N SER A 199 1.87 -7.11 23.55
CA SER A 199 1.05 -6.18 22.76
C SER A 199 1.90 -5.49 21.68
N LEU A 200 1.25 -4.73 20.80
CA LEU A 200 1.96 -3.85 19.85
C LEU A 200 2.23 -2.45 20.46
N GLY A 201 2.18 -2.34 21.78
CA GLY A 201 2.39 -1.12 22.53
C GLY A 201 1.09 -0.41 22.93
N SER A 202 1.20 0.49 23.91
CA SER A 202 0.07 1.26 24.42
C SER A 202 -0.35 2.39 23.49
N ASN A 203 -1.29 3.21 23.97
CA ASN A 203 -1.56 4.53 23.41
C ASN A 203 -0.34 5.45 23.52
N GLY A 204 -0.36 6.55 22.78
CA GLY A 204 0.56 7.66 22.95
C GLY A 204 0.25 8.46 24.22
N ALA A 205 1.25 9.17 24.73
CA ALA A 205 1.05 10.12 25.83
C ALA A 205 0.00 11.15 25.45
N PHE A 206 -0.88 11.51 26.40
CA PHE A 206 -1.90 12.49 26.16
C PHE A 206 -1.31 13.89 25.93
N ILE A 207 -1.69 14.53 24.83
CA ILE A 207 -1.33 15.93 24.53
C ILE A 207 -2.59 16.78 24.65
N PRO A 208 -2.66 17.69 25.63
CA PRO A 208 -3.81 18.59 25.79
C PRO A 208 -3.83 19.67 24.69
N ASN A 209 -5.03 20.23 24.44
CA ASN A 209 -5.23 21.40 23.57
C ASN A 209 -4.61 21.31 22.17
N ARG A 210 -4.47 20.11 21.63
CA ARG A 210 -4.00 19.91 20.26
C ARG A 210 -5.14 20.05 19.25
N ASP A 211 -4.78 20.41 18.02
CA ASP A 211 -5.73 20.48 16.93
C ASP A 211 -6.22 19.09 16.53
N PRO A 212 -7.49 18.96 16.10
CA PRO A 212 -7.98 17.70 15.54
C PRO A 212 -7.25 17.38 14.24
N PRO A 213 -6.88 16.10 14.01
CA PRO A 213 -6.18 15.71 12.81
C PRO A 213 -7.05 15.90 11.56
N LEU A 214 -6.48 16.49 10.53
CA LEU A 214 -7.08 16.63 9.22
C LEU A 214 -6.61 15.49 8.33
N LEU A 215 -7.52 14.60 7.96
CA LEU A 215 -7.27 13.64 6.87
C LEU A 215 -7.46 14.38 5.55
N SER A 216 -6.37 14.83 4.97
CA SER A 216 -6.34 15.48 3.66
C SER A 216 -5.18 14.94 2.84
N VAL A 217 -5.43 14.74 1.55
CA VAL A 217 -4.42 14.32 0.57
C VAL A 217 -4.58 15.24 -0.63
N GLU A 218 -3.51 15.95 -0.99
CA GLU A 218 -3.51 16.81 -2.16
C GLU A 218 -3.69 15.96 -3.43
N GLY A 219 -4.60 16.38 -4.29
CA GLY A 219 -4.94 15.63 -5.51
C GLY A 219 -5.90 14.45 -5.31
N ALA A 220 -6.31 14.14 -4.07
CA ALA A 220 -7.35 13.13 -3.86
C ALA A 220 -8.72 13.62 -4.34
N TRP A 221 -9.42 12.78 -5.08
CA TRP A 221 -10.73 13.06 -5.65
C TRP A 221 -11.83 12.35 -4.86
N ARG A 222 -13.01 12.93 -4.84
CA ARG A 222 -14.22 12.25 -4.42
C ARG A 222 -14.79 11.44 -5.58
N LEU A 223 -15.59 10.43 -5.27
CA LEU A 223 -16.28 9.62 -6.27
C LEU A 223 -17.18 10.44 -7.24
N ASN A 224 -17.57 11.65 -6.85
CA ASN A 224 -18.33 12.57 -7.70
C ASN A 224 -17.45 13.44 -8.63
N GLY A 225 -16.15 13.20 -8.67
CA GLY A 225 -15.20 13.95 -9.52
C GLY A 225 -14.78 15.31 -8.97
N GLU A 226 -15.04 15.61 -7.69
CA GLU A 226 -14.57 16.82 -7.03
C GLU A 226 -13.31 16.54 -6.17
N LEU A 227 -12.43 17.53 -6.04
CA LEU A 227 -11.31 17.44 -5.10
C LEU A 227 -11.82 17.31 -3.66
N SER A 228 -11.24 16.40 -2.90
CA SER A 228 -11.60 16.20 -1.51
C SER A 228 -11.05 17.34 -0.64
N PRO A 229 -11.90 18.09 0.08
CA PRO A 229 -11.45 19.16 0.97
C PRO A 229 -10.78 18.61 2.25
N GLY A 230 -10.64 17.31 2.37
CA GLY A 230 -10.22 16.66 3.60
C GLY A 230 -11.37 16.46 4.60
N THR A 231 -11.09 15.75 5.66
CA THR A 231 -12.03 15.43 6.73
C THR A 231 -11.35 15.66 8.08
N ILE A 232 -11.94 16.50 8.91
CA ILE A 232 -11.51 16.67 10.30
C ILE A 232 -11.93 15.41 11.08
N LEU A 233 -10.96 14.75 11.72
CA LEU A 233 -11.20 13.57 12.53
C LEU A 233 -11.33 13.96 14.01
N PRO A 234 -12.19 13.29 14.79
CA PRO A 234 -12.24 13.53 16.23
C PRO A 234 -10.91 13.13 16.88
N LEU A 235 -10.52 13.88 17.90
CA LEU A 235 -9.35 13.56 18.72
C LEU A 235 -9.53 12.21 19.42
N GLY A 236 -8.42 11.45 19.49
CA GLY A 236 -8.31 10.30 20.38
C GLY A 236 -7.88 10.70 21.80
N THR A 237 -7.40 9.72 22.55
CA THR A 237 -7.02 9.86 23.96
C THR A 237 -5.51 9.98 24.21
N GLY A 238 -4.71 10.06 23.13
CA GLY A 238 -3.25 10.11 23.16
C GLY A 238 -2.66 11.30 22.42
N GLY A 239 -1.98 11.03 21.30
CA GLY A 239 -1.36 11.99 20.36
C GLY A 239 0.15 12.09 20.46
N GLY A 240 0.74 11.76 21.60
CA GLY A 240 2.19 11.77 21.85
C GLY A 240 2.88 10.44 21.58
N CYS A 241 4.11 10.33 22.10
CA CYS A 241 4.92 9.11 22.01
C CYS A 241 4.26 7.92 22.72
N LEU A 242 4.44 6.71 22.20
CA LEU A 242 4.02 5.48 22.87
C LEU A 242 4.58 5.45 24.30
N VAL A 243 3.70 5.16 25.28
CA VAL A 243 4.09 5.21 26.70
C VAL A 243 4.74 3.91 27.16
N ARG A 244 4.23 2.74 26.68
CA ARG A 244 4.64 1.42 27.13
C ARG A 244 4.59 0.40 25.99
N GLY A 245 5.28 -0.72 26.18
CA GLY A 245 5.25 -1.88 25.32
C GLY A 245 6.48 -2.02 24.42
N PRO A 246 6.54 -3.08 23.60
CA PRO A 246 7.75 -3.48 22.89
C PRO A 246 8.32 -2.47 21.89
N PHE A 247 7.51 -1.51 21.45
CA PHE A 247 7.88 -0.51 20.44
C PHE A 247 7.97 0.92 20.98
N SER A 248 7.81 1.12 22.30
CA SER A 248 7.88 2.45 22.93
C SER A 248 9.30 3.04 22.93
N ASP A 249 10.33 2.20 22.83
CA ASP A 249 11.74 2.56 22.78
C ASP A 249 12.30 2.68 21.35
N THR A 250 11.45 2.56 20.34
CA THR A 250 11.88 2.57 18.93
C THR A 250 11.74 3.95 18.31
N THR A 251 12.76 4.35 17.54
CA THR A 251 12.77 5.59 16.77
C THR A 251 12.20 5.34 15.37
N VAL A 252 11.49 6.31 14.82
CA VAL A 252 11.12 6.42 13.40
C VAL A 252 11.84 7.61 12.80
N PHE A 253 12.13 7.57 11.51
CA PHE A 253 12.96 8.58 10.85
C PHE A 253 12.19 9.40 9.81
N LEU A 254 10.99 8.96 9.42
CA LEU A 254 10.07 9.75 8.60
C LEU A 254 9.09 10.52 9.49
N ASP A 255 8.76 11.74 9.09
CA ASP A 255 7.71 12.51 9.73
C ASP A 255 6.32 12.15 9.18
N THR A 256 5.28 12.64 9.82
CA THR A 256 3.91 12.58 9.30
C THR A 256 3.68 13.71 8.33
N PHE A 257 3.27 13.40 7.10
CA PHE A 257 3.09 14.36 6.03
C PHE A 257 1.61 14.55 5.70
N SER A 258 1.22 15.79 5.46
CA SER A 258 -0.12 16.15 4.99
C SER A 258 -0.08 17.58 4.45
N PRO A 259 -0.78 17.89 3.37
CA PRO A 259 -1.58 17.00 2.51
C PRO A 259 -0.75 16.25 1.47
N ARG A 260 0.57 16.48 1.38
CA ARG A 260 1.49 15.88 0.41
C ARG A 260 2.84 15.58 1.02
N LEU A 261 3.64 14.80 0.31
CA LEU A 261 5.07 14.67 0.59
C LEU A 261 5.79 15.96 0.15
N PRO A 262 6.58 16.60 1.02
CA PRO A 262 7.46 17.69 0.60
C PRO A 262 8.65 17.18 -0.22
N ASP A 263 9.37 18.06 -0.91
CA ASP A 263 10.51 17.64 -1.75
C ASP A 263 11.62 16.95 -0.95
N ASP A 264 11.79 17.32 0.33
CA ASP A 264 12.76 16.78 1.26
C ASP A 264 12.21 15.67 2.18
N TRP A 265 11.14 14.99 1.78
CA TRP A 265 10.45 14.01 2.62
C TRP A 265 11.32 12.80 3.03
N THR A 266 12.39 12.53 2.26
CA THR A 266 13.34 11.45 2.54
C THR A 266 14.46 11.84 3.51
N GLU A 267 14.51 13.10 3.96
CA GLU A 267 15.45 13.53 4.99
C GLU A 267 15.11 12.91 6.35
N ALA A 268 16.14 12.53 7.08
CA ALA A 268 15.96 11.90 8.39
C ALA A 268 15.43 12.90 9.44
N ARG A 269 14.26 12.59 9.99
CA ARG A 269 13.62 13.34 11.08
C ARG A 269 13.35 12.40 12.26
N PRO A 270 14.39 12.06 13.05
CA PRO A 270 14.27 11.07 14.11
C PRO A 270 13.30 11.53 15.19
N GLN A 271 12.32 10.68 15.50
CA GLN A 271 11.29 10.95 16.51
C GLN A 271 10.75 9.65 17.10
N CYS A 272 10.02 9.76 18.19
CA CYS A 272 9.32 8.62 18.78
C CYS A 272 8.12 8.20 17.92
N ARG A 273 7.70 6.94 18.03
CA ARG A 273 6.44 6.47 17.45
C ARG A 273 5.27 7.05 18.21
N ARG A 274 4.29 7.65 17.50
CA ARG A 274 3.12 8.32 18.08
C ARG A 274 1.84 7.57 17.76
N ARG A 275 0.89 7.57 18.71
CA ARG A 275 -0.49 7.06 18.56
C ARG A 275 -1.49 7.97 19.22
N ASP A 276 -2.73 7.86 18.76
CA ASP A 276 -3.90 8.60 19.24
C ASP A 276 -5.15 7.72 19.18
N LEU A 277 -5.21 6.70 20.05
CA LEU A 277 -6.29 5.72 20.04
C LEU A 277 -7.66 6.38 20.16
N ASN A 278 -8.59 5.99 19.29
CA ASN A 278 -9.93 6.54 19.20
C ASN A 278 -10.99 5.43 19.08
N ASP A 279 -11.48 4.97 20.20
CA ASP A 279 -12.51 3.94 20.30
C ASP A 279 -13.80 4.30 19.55
N LYS A 280 -14.15 5.60 19.54
CA LYS A 280 -15.36 6.07 18.89
C LYS A 280 -15.32 5.84 17.38
N LEU A 281 -14.17 6.09 16.74
CA LEU A 281 -14.01 5.82 15.32
C LEU A 281 -14.11 4.33 15.03
N LEU A 282 -13.43 3.48 15.81
CA LEU A 282 -13.51 2.03 15.64
C LEU A 282 -14.93 1.51 15.77
N ARG A 283 -15.65 1.91 16.83
CA ARG A 283 -17.04 1.50 17.07
C ARG A 283 -18.01 1.94 15.98
N LEU A 284 -17.81 3.10 15.38
CA LEU A 284 -18.70 3.64 14.35
C LEU A 284 -18.47 3.02 12.97
N TYR A 285 -17.22 2.64 12.64
CA TYR A 285 -16.87 2.30 11.27
C TYR A 285 -16.34 0.89 11.08
N ASN A 286 -15.93 0.18 12.15
CA ASN A 286 -15.28 -1.11 12.07
C ASN A 286 -16.03 -2.22 12.84
N HIS A 287 -17.31 -2.01 13.20
CA HIS A 287 -18.14 -3.00 13.90
C HIS A 287 -18.65 -4.09 12.94
N GLN A 288 -19.14 -5.20 13.51
CA GLN A 288 -19.54 -6.40 12.75
C GLN A 288 -20.53 -6.11 11.61
N THR A 289 -21.54 -5.27 11.83
CA THR A 289 -22.52 -4.95 10.78
C THR A 289 -21.88 -4.25 9.56
N ARG A 290 -20.80 -3.47 9.76
CA ARG A 290 -20.03 -2.89 8.63
C ARG A 290 -19.28 -3.99 7.87
N VAL A 291 -18.65 -4.89 8.58
CA VAL A 291 -17.98 -6.05 7.97
C VAL A 291 -18.98 -6.89 7.17
N ASP A 292 -20.13 -7.23 7.77
CA ASP A 292 -21.20 -7.98 7.07
C ASP A 292 -21.70 -7.27 5.82
N ASN A 293 -21.77 -5.93 5.84
CA ASN A 293 -22.15 -5.17 4.67
C ASN A 293 -21.10 -5.22 3.57
N ILE A 294 -19.80 -5.21 3.91
CA ILE A 294 -18.71 -5.40 2.95
C ILE A 294 -18.80 -6.78 2.31
N MET A 295 -18.97 -7.81 3.11
CA MET A 295 -19.03 -9.21 2.65
C MET A 295 -20.22 -9.49 1.74
N ARG A 296 -21.32 -8.78 1.90
CA ARG A 296 -22.49 -8.86 1.01
C ARG A 296 -22.35 -8.08 -0.31
N ALA A 297 -21.16 -7.59 -0.64
CA ALA A 297 -20.92 -6.91 -1.91
C ALA A 297 -21.09 -7.86 -3.09
N PRO A 298 -21.91 -7.49 -4.11
CA PRO A 298 -22.17 -8.37 -5.25
C PRO A 298 -20.97 -8.45 -6.22
N ASP A 299 -20.14 -7.42 -6.26
CA ASP A 299 -18.99 -7.26 -7.14
C ASP A 299 -17.89 -6.44 -6.49
N ILE A 300 -16.75 -6.33 -7.17
CA ILE A 300 -15.55 -5.64 -6.65
C ILE A 300 -15.78 -4.13 -6.47
N VAL A 301 -16.62 -3.50 -7.30
CA VAL A 301 -16.93 -2.07 -7.19
C VAL A 301 -17.59 -1.78 -5.85
N HIS A 302 -18.63 -2.57 -5.52
CA HIS A 302 -19.34 -2.45 -4.25
C HIS A 302 -18.46 -2.86 -3.07
N PHE A 303 -17.60 -3.88 -3.24
CA PHE A 303 -16.66 -4.31 -2.20
C PHE A 303 -15.71 -3.17 -1.84
N GLN A 304 -15.02 -2.57 -2.82
CA GLN A 304 -14.11 -1.43 -2.61
C GLN A 304 -14.84 -0.24 -1.99
N TYR A 305 -15.98 0.17 -2.57
CA TYR A 305 -16.76 1.31 -2.07
C TYR A 305 -17.17 1.16 -0.59
N ARG A 306 -17.49 -0.05 -0.14
CA ARG A 306 -17.86 -0.33 1.26
C ARG A 306 -16.64 -0.49 2.15
N MET A 307 -15.52 -1.00 1.60
CA MET A 307 -14.26 -1.20 2.32
C MET A 307 -13.54 0.12 2.61
N ASP A 308 -13.45 1.03 1.65
CA ASP A 308 -12.65 2.25 1.74
C ASP A 308 -12.92 3.09 3.01
N PRO A 309 -14.18 3.39 3.38
CA PRO A 309 -14.44 4.10 4.63
C PRO A 309 -14.03 3.34 5.89
N THR A 310 -14.21 2.01 5.88
CA THR A 310 -13.85 1.13 7.00
C THR A 310 -12.32 1.03 7.14
N HIS A 311 -11.60 0.89 6.02
CA HIS A 311 -10.15 0.94 5.94
C HIS A 311 -9.59 2.25 6.51
N GLY A 312 -10.00 3.40 5.96
CA GLY A 312 -9.47 4.70 6.41
C GLY A 312 -9.79 5.01 7.87
N ARG A 313 -10.95 4.57 8.38
CA ARG A 313 -11.30 4.74 9.80
C ARG A 313 -10.59 3.76 10.73
N GLY A 314 -10.22 2.59 10.25
CA GLY A 314 -9.32 1.69 10.97
C GLY A 314 -7.96 2.34 11.23
N HIS A 315 -7.33 2.94 10.22
CA HIS A 315 -6.13 3.75 10.36
C HIS A 315 -6.32 4.90 11.36
N ALA A 316 -7.39 5.67 11.19
CA ALA A 316 -7.69 6.82 12.03
C ALA A 316 -8.01 6.45 13.48
N SER A 317 -8.52 5.24 13.75
CA SER A 317 -8.79 4.76 15.11
C SER A 317 -7.54 4.50 15.93
N VAL A 318 -6.39 4.30 15.27
CA VAL A 318 -5.07 4.19 15.93
C VAL A 318 -4.35 5.55 15.93
N GLY A 319 -4.56 6.36 14.91
CA GLY A 319 -4.01 7.72 14.82
C GLY A 319 -2.47 7.78 14.75
N GLY A 320 -1.90 8.92 15.04
CA GLY A 320 -0.45 9.13 15.00
C GLY A 320 0.16 8.74 13.64
N HIS A 321 1.26 7.98 13.65
CA HIS A 321 1.88 7.49 12.41
C HIS A 321 0.94 6.56 11.64
N MET A 322 0.20 5.67 12.35
CA MET A 322 -0.77 4.77 11.72
C MET A 322 -1.88 5.52 10.96
N GLY A 323 -2.27 6.69 11.44
CA GLY A 323 -3.29 7.54 10.83
C GLY A 323 -2.79 8.38 9.65
N ASN A 324 -1.50 8.34 9.33
CA ASN A 324 -0.93 9.13 8.25
C ASN A 324 -1.03 8.39 6.91
N PHE A 325 -1.49 9.08 5.89
CA PHE A 325 -1.73 8.52 4.55
C PHE A 325 -0.46 7.95 3.90
N PHE A 326 0.69 8.56 4.12
CA PHE A 326 1.95 8.19 3.46
C PHE A 326 2.77 7.19 4.26
N VAL A 327 2.90 7.39 5.57
CA VAL A 327 3.88 6.69 6.40
C VAL A 327 3.26 5.73 7.43
N SER A 328 2.00 5.35 7.26
CA SER A 328 1.30 4.43 8.17
C SER A 328 2.04 3.10 8.44
N PRO A 329 2.85 2.51 7.53
CA PRO A 329 3.62 1.30 7.82
C PRO A 329 4.67 1.46 8.92
N LEU A 330 5.04 2.69 9.31
CA LEU A 330 5.90 2.91 10.47
C LEU A 330 5.30 2.34 11.75
N ASP A 331 3.97 2.28 11.88
CA ASP A 331 3.33 1.62 13.02
C ASP A 331 3.10 0.12 12.75
N PRO A 332 3.59 -0.78 13.61
CA PRO A 332 3.41 -2.23 13.43
C PRO A 332 1.95 -2.70 13.32
N VAL A 333 0.98 -1.93 13.80
CA VAL A 333 -0.46 -2.24 13.66
C VAL A 333 -0.92 -2.19 12.19
N PHE A 334 -0.21 -1.47 11.33
CA PHE A 334 -0.47 -1.43 9.90
C PHE A 334 -0.61 -2.83 9.28
N TRP A 335 0.31 -3.71 9.60
CA TRP A 335 0.35 -5.08 9.05
C TRP A 335 -0.86 -5.91 9.45
N LEU A 336 -1.33 -5.75 10.69
CA LEU A 336 -2.51 -6.46 11.18
C LEU A 336 -3.81 -5.87 10.61
N HIS A 337 -3.84 -4.54 10.43
CA HIS A 337 -4.96 -3.83 9.83
C HIS A 337 -5.15 -4.24 8.37
N HIS A 338 -4.09 -4.20 7.59
CA HIS A 338 -4.13 -4.65 6.18
C HIS A 338 -4.29 -6.16 6.07
N GLY A 339 -3.81 -6.93 7.05
CA GLY A 339 -4.12 -8.36 7.18
C GLY A 339 -5.62 -8.63 7.26
N GLN A 340 -6.37 -7.81 8.02
CA GLN A 340 -7.84 -7.92 8.08
C GLN A 340 -8.51 -7.54 6.76
N ILE A 341 -8.02 -6.52 6.06
CA ILE A 341 -8.54 -6.11 4.75
C ILE A 341 -8.35 -7.22 3.74
N ASP A 342 -7.14 -7.77 3.67
CA ASP A 342 -6.83 -8.90 2.78
C ASP A 342 -7.64 -10.15 3.14
N ARG A 343 -7.85 -10.42 4.45
CA ARG A 343 -8.72 -11.50 4.92
C ARG A 343 -10.15 -11.35 4.37
N LEU A 344 -10.75 -10.19 4.53
CA LEU A 344 -12.12 -9.96 4.04
C LEU A 344 -12.18 -10.12 2.52
N TRP A 345 -11.18 -9.62 1.81
CA TRP A 345 -11.11 -9.79 0.36
C TRP A 345 -10.91 -11.26 -0.04
N ALA A 346 -10.01 -11.98 0.61
CA ALA A 346 -9.75 -13.40 0.35
C ALA A 346 -11.00 -14.27 0.59
N VAL A 347 -11.72 -14.05 1.71
CA VAL A 347 -12.97 -14.75 2.01
C VAL A 347 -14.05 -14.44 0.98
N TRP A 348 -14.21 -13.14 0.62
CA TRP A 348 -15.15 -12.70 -0.39
C TRP A 348 -14.85 -13.31 -1.78
N GLN A 349 -13.56 -13.41 -2.15
CA GLN A 349 -13.15 -14.08 -3.39
C GLN A 349 -13.44 -15.60 -3.36
N ALA A 350 -13.29 -16.24 -2.20
CA ALA A 350 -13.50 -17.68 -2.06
C ALA A 350 -14.98 -18.10 -2.16
N GLU A 351 -15.92 -17.19 -1.89
CA GLU A 351 -17.36 -17.44 -2.00
C GLU A 351 -17.86 -17.61 -3.44
N ASP A 352 -17.18 -17.02 -4.44
CA ASP A 352 -17.57 -17.10 -5.86
C ASP A 352 -16.32 -17.01 -6.76
N GLU A 353 -16.06 -18.06 -7.53
CA GLU A 353 -14.90 -18.13 -8.44
C GLU A 353 -14.85 -16.95 -9.43
N LYS A 354 -15.99 -16.39 -9.82
CA LYS A 354 -16.07 -15.20 -10.68
C LYS A 354 -15.44 -13.96 -10.06
N ARG A 355 -15.33 -13.90 -8.73
CA ARG A 355 -14.73 -12.79 -7.98
C ARG A 355 -13.20 -12.85 -7.95
N ARG A 356 -12.62 -14.00 -8.29
CA ARG A 356 -11.20 -14.29 -8.11
C ARG A 356 -10.26 -13.31 -8.80
N PHE A 357 -10.66 -12.80 -9.95
CA PHE A 357 -9.84 -11.92 -10.78
C PHE A 357 -10.46 -10.54 -10.99
N GLN A 358 -11.41 -10.17 -10.14
CA GLN A 358 -12.04 -8.86 -10.24
C GLN A 358 -11.15 -7.78 -9.63
N TYR A 359 -10.98 -6.71 -10.34
CA TYR A 359 -10.44 -5.42 -9.91
C TYR A 359 -11.22 -4.31 -10.62
N ASN A 360 -11.21 -3.09 -10.08
CA ASN A 360 -11.91 -1.96 -10.68
C ASN A 360 -11.30 -0.65 -10.26
N GLY A 361 -11.24 0.29 -11.17
CA GLY A 361 -10.83 1.66 -10.93
C GLY A 361 -9.61 2.07 -11.76
N THR A 362 -9.08 3.24 -11.47
CA THR A 362 -7.90 3.78 -12.13
C THR A 362 -6.64 3.53 -11.31
N SER A 363 -5.49 3.88 -11.88
CA SER A 363 -4.18 3.79 -11.22
C SER A 363 -3.86 4.99 -10.32
N THR A 364 -4.85 5.83 -9.98
CA THR A 364 -4.65 7.06 -9.20
C THR A 364 -5.65 7.16 -8.06
N THR A 365 -5.22 7.71 -6.93
CA THR A 365 -6.04 7.97 -5.76
C THR A 365 -7.32 8.74 -6.10
N GLY A 366 -8.46 8.22 -5.60
CA GLY A 366 -9.77 8.79 -5.83
C GLY A 366 -10.41 8.40 -7.17
N ASN A 367 -9.79 7.54 -7.95
CA ASN A 367 -10.31 7.02 -9.23
C ASN A 367 -10.89 8.13 -10.15
N PRO A 368 -10.11 9.13 -10.56
CA PRO A 368 -10.62 10.20 -11.41
C PRO A 368 -10.92 9.65 -12.82
N VAL A 369 -12.18 9.42 -13.11
CA VAL A 369 -12.65 8.89 -14.40
C VAL A 369 -12.23 9.81 -15.55
N GLY A 370 -11.60 9.24 -16.59
CA GLY A 370 -11.16 9.98 -17.77
C GLY A 370 -9.91 10.85 -17.59
N VAL A 371 -9.31 10.86 -16.38
CA VAL A 371 -8.07 11.62 -16.08
C VAL A 371 -6.86 10.69 -16.06
N THR A 372 -6.99 9.50 -15.49
CA THR A 372 -5.93 8.49 -15.46
C THR A 372 -6.43 7.18 -16.08
N PRO A 373 -5.53 6.33 -16.60
CA PRO A 373 -5.91 5.04 -17.17
C PRO A 373 -6.63 4.16 -16.16
N GLU A 374 -7.61 3.40 -16.61
CA GLU A 374 -8.15 2.29 -15.84
C GLU A 374 -7.08 1.20 -15.71
N VAL A 375 -7.13 0.47 -14.59
CA VAL A 375 -6.22 -0.65 -14.36
C VAL A 375 -6.67 -1.88 -15.18
N ASP A 376 -5.67 -2.67 -15.59
CA ASP A 376 -5.84 -3.92 -16.34
C ASP A 376 -4.92 -5.02 -15.78
N ASP A 377 -4.93 -6.19 -16.40
CA ASP A 377 -4.11 -7.34 -16.01
C ASP A 377 -2.60 -7.01 -16.02
N GLU A 378 -2.15 -6.16 -16.93
CA GLU A 378 -0.75 -5.80 -17.15
C GLU A 378 -0.31 -4.57 -16.33
N THR A 379 -1.21 -3.96 -15.58
CA THR A 379 -0.88 -2.81 -14.72
C THR A 379 0.22 -3.19 -13.74
N VAL A 380 1.35 -2.48 -13.80
CA VAL A 380 2.53 -2.76 -13.00
C VAL A 380 2.39 -2.19 -11.60
N LEU A 381 2.67 -3.01 -10.61
CA LEU A 381 2.77 -2.65 -9.19
C LEU A 381 4.23 -2.69 -8.76
N THR A 382 4.74 -1.60 -8.20
CA THR A 382 6.15 -1.44 -7.79
C THR A 382 6.29 -1.47 -6.28
N PHE A 383 7.38 -2.05 -5.77
CA PHE A 383 7.63 -2.25 -4.33
C PHE A 383 9.06 -1.87 -3.91
N HIS A 384 9.77 -1.12 -4.74
CA HIS A 384 11.16 -0.75 -4.44
C HIS A 384 11.28 0.02 -3.10
N PRO A 385 12.27 -0.31 -2.25
CA PRO A 385 13.34 -1.29 -2.46
C PRO A 385 13.00 -2.71 -1.94
N VAL A 386 11.89 -2.88 -1.24
CA VAL A 386 11.55 -4.12 -0.51
C VAL A 386 11.12 -5.27 -1.42
N GLY A 387 10.85 -4.99 -2.68
CA GLY A 387 10.47 -5.95 -3.71
C GLY A 387 10.71 -5.40 -5.11
N GLY A 388 10.53 -6.27 -6.11
CA GLY A 388 10.55 -5.90 -7.53
C GLY A 388 9.17 -5.43 -8.00
N GLU A 389 8.91 -5.65 -9.26
CA GLU A 389 7.64 -5.36 -9.92
C GLU A 389 6.85 -6.65 -10.13
N ILE A 390 5.53 -6.54 -10.05
CA ILE A 390 4.59 -7.58 -10.46
C ILE A 390 3.42 -6.95 -11.21
N THR A 391 2.67 -7.75 -11.95
CA THR A 391 1.42 -7.27 -12.54
C THR A 391 0.27 -7.31 -11.54
N LEU A 392 -0.76 -6.49 -11.76
CA LEU A 392 -2.00 -6.53 -10.97
C LEU A 392 -2.61 -7.94 -11.02
N ARG A 393 -2.59 -8.58 -12.20
CA ARG A 393 -3.06 -9.97 -12.39
C ARG A 393 -2.39 -10.95 -11.45
N GLU A 394 -1.08 -10.83 -11.22
CA GLU A 394 -0.34 -11.69 -10.31
C GLU A 394 -0.73 -11.47 -8.85
N SER A 395 -1.13 -10.26 -8.49
CA SER A 395 -1.44 -9.88 -7.10
C SER A 395 -2.85 -10.28 -6.63
N VAL A 396 -3.80 -10.45 -7.57
CA VAL A 396 -5.21 -10.74 -7.19
C VAL A 396 -5.47 -12.21 -6.85
N VAL A 397 -4.53 -13.09 -7.15
CA VAL A 397 -4.67 -14.53 -6.92
C VAL A 397 -4.54 -14.87 -5.44
N TYR A 398 -5.43 -15.69 -4.91
CA TYR A 398 -5.44 -16.20 -3.54
C TYR A 398 -5.39 -17.73 -3.54
N MET A 399 -4.79 -18.34 -2.53
CA MET A 399 -4.56 -19.79 -2.43
C MET A 399 -3.83 -20.37 -3.66
N SER A 400 -2.81 -19.67 -4.14
CA SER A 400 -2.03 -20.09 -5.29
C SER A 400 -0.66 -19.42 -5.31
N GLY A 401 0.35 -20.14 -5.79
CA GLY A 401 1.69 -19.62 -5.99
C GLY A 401 2.28 -19.03 -4.71
N ARG A 402 2.64 -17.76 -4.74
CA ARG A 402 3.25 -17.03 -3.61
C ARG A 402 2.24 -16.69 -2.51
N TYR A 403 0.95 -16.72 -2.78
CA TYR A 403 -0.11 -16.40 -1.82
C TYR A 403 -0.77 -17.66 -1.26
N CYS A 404 0.05 -18.65 -0.89
CA CYS A 404 -0.40 -19.88 -0.26
C CYS A 404 -0.52 -19.68 1.25
N TYR A 405 -1.58 -19.06 1.68
CA TYR A 405 -1.92 -18.81 3.08
C TYR A 405 -3.43 -18.91 3.31
N ILE A 406 -3.83 -19.13 4.56
CA ILE A 406 -5.21 -19.07 5.03
C ILE A 406 -5.32 -18.20 6.27
N TYR A 407 -6.48 -17.63 6.49
CA TYR A 407 -6.84 -16.89 7.70
C TYR A 407 -7.63 -17.81 8.64
N VAL A 408 -7.14 -17.95 9.89
CA VAL A 408 -7.70 -18.83 10.91
C VAL A 408 -8.02 -18.09 12.20
#